data_7f8f5df1a9a409093f7a3414dd56ecad
#
_entry.id   7f8f5df1a9a409093f7a3414dd56ecad
#
_cell.length_a   1.000
_cell.length_b   1.000
_cell.length_c   1.000
_cell.angle_alpha   90.00
_cell.angle_beta   90.00
_cell.angle_gamma   90.00
#
_symmetry.space_group_name_H-M   'P 1'
#
loop_
_entity.id
_entity.type
_entity.pdbx_description
1 polymer ?
#
loop_
_entity_poly.entity_id
_entity_poly.type
_entity_poly.pdbx_seq_one_letter_code
_entity_poly.pdbx_strand_id
1 'polypeptide(L)'
;MKLYHYAPKENTVMRDGLFSISKIDRNLRPYAHRAGSENKEDILKWMDSTFYGRSRSISCLTEQIKWQGNDPILKKIVDGTELFSFELDELIKDGLVESIWCKNGSDAGGLNEKFYQVKVDEIDLSPLTWEKVDAAKDLLYAVVRHYMIVLKDGFISAKYIKKEE
;
A
#
# COMPACT_ATOMS: atom_id res chain seq x y z
N MET A 1 -8.57 -12.52 -4.86
CA MET A 1 -7.68 -12.25 -3.70
C MET A 1 -8.06 -10.93 -3.07
N LYS A 2 -8.36 -10.95 -1.81
CA LYS A 2 -8.74 -9.75 -1.05
C LYS A 2 -7.51 -8.99 -0.60
N LEU A 3 -7.49 -7.69 -0.85
CA LEU A 3 -6.44 -6.78 -0.39
C LEU A 3 -7.03 -5.73 0.55
N TYR A 4 -6.19 -5.22 1.45
CA TYR A 4 -6.58 -4.30 2.51
C TYR A 4 -5.83 -2.98 2.41
N HIS A 5 -6.51 -1.90 2.75
CA HIS A 5 -5.94 -0.56 2.80
C HIS A 5 -6.40 0.18 4.05
N TYR A 6 -5.46 0.75 4.78
CA TYR A 6 -5.72 1.59 5.94
C TYR A 6 -5.75 3.06 5.52
N ALA A 7 -6.85 3.75 5.76
CA ALA A 7 -6.99 5.17 5.50
C ALA A 7 -7.24 5.94 6.81
N PRO A 8 -6.83 7.20 6.92
CA PRO A 8 -7.14 8.03 8.08
C PRO A 8 -8.64 8.02 8.38
N LYS A 9 -9.03 8.16 9.65
CA LYS A 9 -10.45 8.15 10.05
C LYS A 9 -11.30 9.22 9.35
N GLU A 10 -10.69 10.36 9.04
CA GLU A 10 -11.34 11.46 8.30
C GLU A 10 -11.18 11.28 6.79
N ASN A 11 -11.69 10.17 6.26
CA ASN A 11 -11.58 9.86 4.85
C ASN A 11 -12.94 9.91 4.14
N THR A 12 -12.89 9.93 2.81
CA THR A 12 -14.07 9.90 1.93
C THR A 12 -14.11 8.66 1.05
N VAL A 13 -13.42 7.59 1.44
CA VAL A 13 -13.20 6.40 0.62
C VAL A 13 -14.50 5.76 0.14
N MET A 14 -15.50 5.64 1.01
CA MET A 14 -16.77 5.03 0.63
C MET A 14 -17.60 5.88 -0.33
N ARG A 15 -17.34 7.17 -0.40
CA ARG A 15 -18.00 8.09 -1.34
C ARG A 15 -17.21 8.22 -2.65
N ASP A 16 -15.90 8.45 -2.53
CA ASP A 16 -15.08 8.91 -3.65
C ASP A 16 -14.13 7.82 -4.18
N GLY A 17 -13.85 6.78 -3.40
CA GLY A 17 -12.87 5.75 -3.74
C GLY A 17 -11.49 5.99 -3.14
N LEU A 18 -10.53 5.17 -3.54
CA LEU A 18 -9.12 5.26 -3.16
C LEU A 18 -8.32 5.92 -4.28
N PHE A 19 -7.57 6.96 -3.95
CA PHE A 19 -6.78 7.73 -4.91
C PHE A 19 -5.29 7.52 -4.70
N SER A 20 -4.56 7.35 -5.80
CA SER A 20 -3.10 7.37 -5.80
C SER A 20 -2.56 8.79 -5.56
N ILE A 21 -1.27 8.86 -5.24
CA ILE A 21 -0.58 10.15 -5.04
C ILE A 21 -0.73 11.09 -6.24
N SER A 22 -0.76 10.55 -7.46
CA SER A 22 -0.94 11.36 -8.68
C SER A 22 -2.27 12.11 -8.75
N LYS A 23 -3.29 11.64 -8.02
CA LYS A 23 -4.66 12.18 -8.04
C LYS A 23 -5.03 12.99 -6.81
N ILE A 24 -4.15 13.13 -5.83
CA ILE A 24 -4.42 13.87 -4.60
C ILE A 24 -3.65 15.18 -4.54
N ASP A 25 -4.29 16.19 -3.95
CA ASP A 25 -3.75 17.52 -3.72
C ASP A 25 -3.54 17.75 -2.23
N ARG A 26 -2.57 17.07 -1.66
CA ARG A 26 -2.25 17.21 -0.24
C ARG A 26 -0.75 17.30 -0.02
N ASN A 27 -0.37 17.63 1.21
CA ASN A 27 1.02 17.69 1.60
C ASN A 27 1.73 16.33 1.39
N LEU A 28 2.73 16.30 0.53
CA LEU A 28 3.53 15.14 0.18
C LEU A 28 4.85 15.07 0.94
N ARG A 29 4.94 15.73 2.10
CA ARG A 29 6.16 15.79 2.94
C ARG A 29 6.90 14.47 3.11
N PRO A 30 6.24 13.34 3.40
CA PRO A 30 6.96 12.07 3.56
C PRO A 30 7.76 11.67 2.32
N TYR A 31 7.31 12.08 1.15
CA TYR A 31 7.97 11.77 -0.12
C TYR A 31 8.93 12.86 -0.57
N ALA A 32 8.70 14.11 -0.16
CA ALA A 32 9.51 15.26 -0.52
C ALA A 32 10.98 15.09 -0.10
N HIS A 33 11.20 14.59 1.11
CA HIS A 33 12.53 14.33 1.63
C HIS A 33 13.32 13.34 0.75
N ARG A 34 12.67 12.30 0.29
CA ARG A 34 13.28 11.27 -0.58
C ARG A 34 13.48 11.77 -2.01
N ALA A 35 12.54 12.54 -2.51
CA ALA A 35 12.62 13.14 -3.84
C ALA A 35 13.62 14.30 -3.92
N GLY A 36 14.02 14.84 -2.78
CA GLY A 36 14.87 16.04 -2.72
C GLY A 36 14.18 17.31 -3.23
N SER A 37 12.85 17.35 -3.23
CA SER A 37 12.03 18.47 -3.70
C SER A 37 10.66 18.47 -3.03
N GLU A 38 10.09 19.64 -2.81
CA GLU A 38 8.71 19.82 -2.33
C GLU A 38 7.69 19.97 -3.48
N ASN A 39 8.16 20.01 -4.72
CA ASN A 39 7.33 20.14 -5.89
C ASN A 39 6.66 18.79 -6.22
N LYS A 40 5.34 18.80 -6.40
CA LYS A 40 4.57 17.58 -6.70
C LYS A 40 5.08 16.86 -7.95
N GLU A 41 5.36 17.59 -9.02
CA GLU A 41 5.86 17.01 -10.27
C GLU A 41 7.19 16.26 -10.06
N ASP A 42 8.11 16.83 -9.31
CA ASP A 42 9.39 16.20 -8.99
C ASP A 42 9.21 14.95 -8.11
N ILE A 43 8.28 15.01 -7.16
CA ILE A 43 7.94 13.87 -6.30
C ILE A 43 7.37 12.71 -7.15
N LEU A 44 6.45 13.01 -8.06
CA LEU A 44 5.88 11.99 -8.95
C LEU A 44 6.94 11.37 -9.86
N LYS A 45 7.83 12.17 -10.41
CA LYS A 45 8.98 11.68 -11.20
C LYS A 45 9.88 10.78 -10.39
N TRP A 46 10.20 11.17 -9.16
CA TRP A 46 10.98 10.33 -8.27
C TRP A 46 10.29 8.99 -7.99
N MET A 47 8.98 9.01 -7.67
CA MET A 47 8.22 7.79 -7.45
C MET A 47 8.27 6.86 -8.66
N ASP A 48 8.05 7.38 -9.85
CA ASP A 48 8.05 6.60 -11.09
C ASP A 48 9.45 6.13 -11.49
N SER A 49 10.51 6.72 -10.95
CA SER A 49 11.88 6.25 -11.12
C SER A 49 12.19 5.00 -10.29
N THR A 50 11.45 4.76 -9.21
CA THR A 50 11.62 3.56 -8.38
C THR A 50 11.01 2.31 -9.04
N PHE A 51 9.87 2.45 -9.66
CA PHE A 51 9.27 1.55 -10.64
C PHE A 51 8.19 2.29 -11.43
N TYR A 52 7.99 1.87 -12.67
CA TYR A 52 7.06 2.52 -13.57
C TYR A 52 5.62 2.47 -13.03
N GLY A 53 5.00 3.63 -12.94
CA GLY A 53 3.62 3.77 -12.49
C GLY A 53 3.43 3.87 -10.97
N ARG A 54 4.49 3.92 -10.17
CA ARG A 54 4.37 4.02 -8.70
C ARG A 54 3.48 5.18 -8.27
N SER A 55 3.54 6.32 -8.92
CA SER A 55 2.70 7.49 -8.63
C SER A 55 1.19 7.23 -8.80
N ARG A 56 0.83 6.24 -9.60
CA ARG A 56 -0.55 5.79 -9.85
C ARG A 56 -0.92 4.53 -9.08
N SER A 57 -0.11 4.13 -8.12
CA SER A 57 -0.35 2.92 -7.33
C SER A 57 -1.11 3.20 -6.03
N ILE A 58 -1.78 2.16 -5.55
CA ILE A 58 -2.36 2.09 -4.21
C ILE A 58 -1.58 1.06 -3.41
N SER A 59 -1.17 1.45 -2.22
CA SER A 59 -0.48 0.59 -1.26
C SER A 59 -1.49 -0.30 -0.53
N CYS A 60 -1.26 -1.60 -0.56
CA CYS A 60 -2.19 -2.59 -0.02
C CYS A 60 -1.47 -3.66 0.77
N LEU A 61 -2.19 -4.28 1.68
CA LEU A 61 -1.72 -5.40 2.48
C LEU A 61 -2.54 -6.66 2.17
N THR A 62 -1.92 -7.82 2.27
CA THR A 62 -2.60 -9.11 2.05
C THR A 62 -3.40 -9.58 3.27
N GLU A 63 -3.12 -9.02 4.44
CA GLU A 63 -3.78 -9.35 5.69
C GLU A 63 -4.06 -8.08 6.49
N GLN A 64 -5.03 -8.16 7.39
CA GLN A 64 -5.23 -7.13 8.39
C GLN A 64 -4.06 -7.14 9.39
N ILE A 65 -3.66 -5.95 9.83
CA ILE A 65 -2.66 -5.82 10.87
C ILE A 65 -3.24 -6.38 12.17
N LYS A 66 -2.64 -7.46 12.67
CA LYS A 66 -2.97 -8.02 13.98
C LYS A 66 -2.03 -7.40 15.00
N TRP A 67 -2.57 -6.46 15.76
CA TRP A 67 -1.80 -5.89 16.85
C TRP A 67 -1.73 -6.88 18.02
N GLN A 68 -0.51 -7.22 18.41
CA GLN A 68 -0.25 -8.03 19.60
C GLN A 68 0.82 -7.33 20.45
N GLY A 69 0.55 -7.21 21.73
CA GLY A 69 1.50 -6.64 22.68
C GLY A 69 1.48 -5.12 22.74
N ASN A 70 2.63 -4.54 23.05
CA ASN A 70 2.77 -3.10 23.38
C ASN A 70 3.46 -2.28 22.30
N ASP A 71 3.33 -2.66 21.01
CA ASP A 71 3.89 -1.87 19.93
C ASP A 71 3.08 -0.57 19.74
N PRO A 72 3.60 0.60 20.15
CA PRO A 72 2.87 1.86 20.08
C PRO A 72 2.64 2.34 18.64
N ILE A 73 3.48 1.92 17.70
CA ILE A 73 3.35 2.32 16.29
C ILE A 73 2.17 1.58 15.65
N LEU A 74 2.10 0.27 15.82
CA LEU A 74 0.97 -0.53 15.31
C LEU A 74 -0.35 -0.10 15.94
N LYS A 75 -0.35 0.16 17.24
CA LYS A 75 -1.53 0.66 17.94
C LYS A 75 -2.00 2.00 17.36
N LYS A 76 -1.10 2.92 17.10
CA LYS A 76 -1.42 4.23 16.52
C LYS A 76 -2.02 4.09 15.12
N ILE A 77 -1.51 3.17 14.31
CA ILE A 77 -2.06 2.90 12.98
C ILE A 77 -3.48 2.34 13.11
N VAL A 78 -3.67 1.32 13.91
CA VAL A 78 -4.99 0.68 14.09
C VAL A 78 -6.02 1.66 14.66
N ASP A 79 -5.66 2.42 15.69
CA ASP A 79 -6.56 3.35 16.36
C ASP A 79 -6.85 4.63 15.54
N GLY A 80 -5.94 5.03 14.68
CA GLY A 80 -6.03 6.26 13.90
C GLY A 80 -6.57 6.10 12.48
N THR A 81 -6.93 4.87 12.07
CA THR A 81 -7.36 4.57 10.70
C THR A 81 -8.64 3.77 10.65
N GLU A 82 -9.24 3.75 9.47
CA GLU A 82 -10.30 2.83 9.09
C GLU A 82 -9.76 1.84 8.06
N LEU A 83 -10.26 0.63 8.09
CA LEU A 83 -9.83 -0.45 7.22
C LEU A 83 -10.82 -0.63 6.07
N PHE A 84 -10.27 -0.70 4.87
CA PHE A 84 -11.01 -0.98 3.64
C PHE A 84 -10.43 -2.19 2.95
N SER A 85 -11.24 -2.85 2.14
CA SER A 85 -10.81 -3.97 1.32
C SER A 85 -11.42 -3.91 -0.08
N PHE A 86 -10.78 -4.60 -0.99
CA PHE A 86 -11.28 -4.81 -2.34
C PHE A 86 -10.73 -6.14 -2.90
N GLU A 87 -11.41 -6.68 -3.91
CA GLU A 87 -10.97 -7.89 -4.59
C GLU A 87 -10.09 -7.54 -5.80
N LEU A 88 -8.83 -7.97 -5.76
CA LEU A 88 -7.88 -7.73 -6.84
C LEU A 88 -8.34 -8.35 -8.17
N ASP A 89 -8.94 -9.53 -8.10
CA ASP A 89 -9.43 -10.24 -9.28
C ASP A 89 -10.52 -9.47 -10.03
N GLU A 90 -11.38 -8.76 -9.31
CA GLU A 90 -12.39 -7.89 -9.92
C GLU A 90 -11.75 -6.72 -10.68
N LEU A 91 -10.75 -6.08 -10.08
CA LEU A 91 -10.03 -4.98 -10.73
C LEU A 91 -9.28 -5.45 -11.99
N ILE A 92 -8.67 -6.63 -11.94
CA ILE A 92 -7.98 -7.22 -13.08
C ILE A 92 -8.97 -7.57 -14.19
N LYS A 93 -10.08 -8.21 -13.84
CA LYS A 93 -11.14 -8.58 -14.79
C LYS A 93 -11.69 -7.35 -15.53
N ASP A 94 -11.86 -6.25 -14.82
CA ASP A 94 -12.38 -5.00 -15.41
C ASP A 94 -11.29 -4.17 -16.12
N GLY A 95 -10.07 -4.70 -16.21
CA GLY A 95 -8.97 -4.08 -16.95
C GLY A 95 -8.38 -2.84 -16.30
N LEU A 96 -8.53 -2.67 -14.99
CA LEU A 96 -8.09 -1.48 -14.26
C LEU A 96 -6.65 -1.53 -13.76
N VAL A 97 -6.08 -2.74 -13.68
CA VAL A 97 -4.73 -2.96 -13.16
C VAL A 97 -3.72 -2.98 -14.31
N GLU A 98 -2.68 -2.16 -14.19
CA GLU A 98 -1.58 -2.14 -15.14
C GLU A 98 -0.45 -3.08 -14.73
N SER A 99 -0.04 -3.03 -13.47
CA SER A 99 1.01 -3.88 -12.92
C SER A 99 0.89 -4.00 -11.39
N ILE A 100 1.56 -5.00 -10.84
CA ILE A 100 1.60 -5.26 -9.41
C ILE A 100 3.05 -5.35 -8.99
N TRP A 101 3.41 -4.65 -7.92
CA TRP A 101 4.74 -4.62 -7.34
C TRP A 101 4.68 -5.02 -5.88
N CYS A 102 5.63 -5.82 -5.45
CA CYS A 102 5.78 -6.21 -4.06
C CYS A 102 6.95 -5.45 -3.45
N LYS A 103 6.75 -4.90 -2.27
CA LYS A 103 7.82 -4.33 -1.48
C LYS A 103 8.55 -5.43 -0.72
N ASN A 104 9.88 -5.38 -0.73
CA ASN A 104 10.66 -6.26 0.12
C ASN A 104 10.43 -5.88 1.60
N GLY A 105 9.90 -6.84 2.39
CA GLY A 105 9.41 -6.58 3.74
C GLY A 105 10.44 -6.12 4.77
N SER A 106 11.73 -6.24 4.47
CA SER A 106 12.79 -5.87 5.42
C SER A 106 13.11 -4.37 5.46
N ASP A 107 12.62 -3.57 4.51
CA ASP A 107 13.00 -2.16 4.34
C ASP A 107 11.81 -1.20 4.42
N ALA A 108 11.11 -1.25 5.53
CA ALA A 108 9.99 -0.37 5.79
C ALA A 108 10.38 1.11 5.86
N GLY A 109 10.33 1.79 4.75
CA GLY A 109 10.58 3.22 4.69
C GLY A 109 12.07 3.60 4.72
N GLY A 110 12.97 2.64 4.57
CA GLY A 110 14.41 2.90 4.45
C GLY A 110 14.81 3.45 3.08
N LEU A 111 16.05 3.91 2.98
CA LEU A 111 16.64 4.37 1.74
C LEU A 111 16.81 3.24 0.70
N ASN A 112 16.67 2.00 1.13
CA ASN A 112 16.91 0.78 0.35
C ASN A 112 15.62 0.04 -0.02
N GLU A 113 14.51 0.76 -0.19
CA GLU A 113 13.26 0.15 -0.67
C GLU A 113 13.50 -0.59 -1.99
N LYS A 114 13.28 -1.88 -1.96
CA LYS A 114 13.34 -2.72 -3.15
C LYS A 114 11.94 -3.16 -3.54
N PHE A 115 11.60 -2.93 -4.79
CA PHE A 115 10.36 -3.38 -5.38
C PHE A 115 10.66 -4.38 -6.48
N TYR A 116 9.82 -5.38 -6.60
CA TYR A 116 9.87 -6.33 -7.72
C TYR A 116 8.46 -6.55 -8.27
N GLN A 117 8.39 -6.65 -9.58
CA GLN A 117 7.13 -6.90 -10.26
C GLN A 117 6.68 -8.34 -10.02
N VAL A 118 5.38 -8.52 -9.76
CA VAL A 118 4.79 -9.82 -9.49
C VAL A 118 3.63 -10.06 -10.45
N LYS A 119 3.52 -11.27 -10.96
CA LYS A 119 2.30 -11.71 -11.64
C LYS A 119 1.30 -12.17 -10.59
N VAL A 120 0.01 -12.00 -10.88
CA VAL A 120 -1.07 -12.32 -9.92
C VAL A 120 -1.02 -13.79 -9.49
N ASP A 121 -0.73 -14.68 -10.41
CA ASP A 121 -0.61 -16.12 -10.17
C ASP A 121 0.67 -16.54 -9.42
N GLU A 122 1.64 -15.63 -9.32
CA GLU A 122 2.91 -15.84 -8.62
C GLU A 122 2.90 -15.24 -7.20
N ILE A 123 1.81 -14.63 -6.77
CA ILE A 123 1.70 -14.02 -5.44
C ILE A 123 1.74 -15.12 -4.37
N ASP A 124 2.79 -15.08 -3.56
CA ASP A 124 2.93 -15.98 -2.43
C ASP A 124 2.03 -15.51 -1.27
N LEU A 125 0.97 -16.28 -1.01
CA LEU A 125 0.02 -16.05 0.06
C LEU A 125 0.36 -16.83 1.34
N SER A 126 1.48 -17.55 1.37
CA SER A 126 1.85 -18.31 2.55
C SER A 126 2.04 -17.39 3.76
N PRO A 127 1.48 -17.74 4.94
CA PRO A 127 1.64 -16.93 6.13
C PRO A 127 3.10 -16.89 6.58
N LEU A 128 3.53 -15.76 7.11
CA LEU A 128 4.81 -15.64 7.76
C LEU A 128 4.74 -16.29 9.14
N THR A 129 5.77 -17.03 9.51
CA THR A 129 5.89 -17.60 10.85
C THR A 129 6.41 -16.57 11.86
N TRP A 130 6.12 -16.76 13.14
CA TRP A 130 6.62 -15.88 14.20
C TRP A 130 8.15 -15.82 14.25
N GLU A 131 8.82 -16.90 13.94
CA GLU A 131 10.29 -16.93 13.86
C GLU A 131 10.81 -15.97 12.80
N LYS A 132 10.17 -15.93 11.63
CA LYS A 132 10.51 -14.95 10.58
C LYS A 132 10.21 -13.53 11.02
N VAL A 133 9.13 -13.31 11.76
CA VAL A 133 8.76 -12.01 12.31
C VAL A 133 9.80 -11.53 13.30
N ASP A 134 10.20 -12.36 14.26
CA ASP A 134 11.20 -12.02 15.28
C ASP A 134 12.58 -11.71 14.66
N ALA A 135 12.97 -12.48 13.65
CA ALA A 135 14.22 -12.28 12.95
C ALA A 135 14.27 -11.00 12.11
N ALA A 136 13.12 -10.50 11.66
CA ALA A 136 13.05 -9.36 10.75
C ALA A 136 13.19 -7.99 11.43
N LYS A 137 13.11 -7.88 12.75
CA LYS A 137 13.15 -6.63 13.54
C LYS A 137 12.12 -5.56 13.14
N ASP A 138 11.31 -5.80 12.13
CA ASP A 138 10.31 -4.90 11.59
C ASP A 138 8.98 -5.64 11.48
N LEU A 139 8.27 -5.67 12.61
CA LEU A 139 7.05 -6.45 12.78
C LEU A 139 5.96 -6.09 11.78
N LEU A 140 5.82 -4.82 11.43
CA LEU A 140 4.75 -4.37 10.54
C LEU A 140 4.85 -5.00 9.15
N TYR A 141 6.05 -5.08 8.60
CA TYR A 141 6.30 -5.55 7.24
C TYR A 141 6.65 -7.02 7.15
N ALA A 142 7.05 -7.62 8.27
CA ALA A 142 7.31 -9.05 8.35
C ALA A 142 6.04 -9.89 8.46
N VAL A 143 4.98 -9.35 9.07
CA VAL A 143 3.73 -10.08 9.33
C VAL A 143 2.79 -10.07 8.12
N VAL A 144 2.80 -8.98 7.34
CA VAL A 144 1.91 -8.81 6.18
C VAL A 144 2.70 -8.49 4.93
N ARG A 145 2.21 -8.95 3.79
CA ARG A 145 2.81 -8.62 2.51
C ARG A 145 2.26 -7.29 2.01
N HIS A 146 3.16 -6.45 1.52
CA HIS A 146 2.86 -5.12 1.04
C HIS A 146 2.93 -5.09 -0.49
N TYR A 147 1.79 -4.90 -1.11
CA TYR A 147 1.67 -4.77 -2.56
C TYR A 147 1.35 -3.35 -2.98
N MET A 148 1.94 -2.93 -4.09
CA MET A 148 1.64 -1.68 -4.76
C MET A 148 0.90 -2.03 -6.06
N ILE A 149 -0.38 -1.72 -6.12
CA ILE A 149 -1.22 -2.00 -7.28
C ILE A 149 -1.23 -0.77 -8.18
N VAL A 150 -0.56 -0.85 -9.31
CA VAL A 150 -0.55 0.23 -10.30
C VAL A 150 -1.85 0.20 -11.10
N LEU A 151 -2.58 1.29 -11.07
CA LEU A 151 -3.87 1.44 -11.70
C LEU A 151 -3.75 2.33 -12.95
N LYS A 152 -4.42 1.96 -14.03
CA LYS A 152 -4.40 2.73 -15.27
C LYS A 152 -4.85 4.17 -15.06
N ASP A 153 -5.90 4.38 -14.27
CA ASP A 153 -6.48 5.70 -13.99
C ASP A 153 -6.06 6.29 -12.64
N GLY A 154 -5.19 5.61 -11.90
CA GLY A 154 -4.66 6.08 -10.63
C GLY A 154 -5.66 6.13 -9.47
N PHE A 155 -6.79 5.44 -9.55
CA PHE A 155 -7.75 5.33 -8.46
C PHE A 155 -8.59 4.05 -8.54
N ILE A 156 -9.18 3.66 -7.40
CA ILE A 156 -10.16 2.58 -7.30
C ILE A 156 -11.50 3.20 -6.94
N SER A 157 -12.50 3.01 -7.80
CA SER A 157 -13.87 3.51 -7.56
C SER A 157 -14.46 2.88 -6.29
N ALA A 158 -15.26 3.66 -5.57
CA ALA A 158 -15.94 3.22 -4.35
C ALA A 158 -16.78 1.94 -4.52
N LYS A 159 -17.29 1.68 -5.72
CA LYS A 159 -18.07 0.46 -6.01
C LYS A 159 -17.32 -0.85 -5.79
N TYR A 160 -15.98 -0.83 -5.85
CA TYR A 160 -15.13 -2.01 -5.59
C TYR A 160 -14.74 -2.16 -4.12
N ILE A 161 -15.02 -1.16 -3.30
CA ILE A 161 -14.46 -1.04 -1.95
C ILE A 161 -15.49 -1.40 -0.91
N LYS A 162 -15.05 -2.15 0.09
CA LYS A 162 -15.83 -2.45 1.30
C LYS A 162 -15.12 -1.87 2.50
N LYS A 163 -15.89 -1.31 3.42
CA LYS A 163 -15.39 -0.94 4.73
C LYS A 163 -15.38 -2.19 5.62
N GLU A 164 -14.25 -2.50 6.18
CA GLU A 164 -14.10 -3.58 7.15
C GLU A 164 -14.38 -3.06 8.57
N GLU A 165 -14.85 -3.95 9.40
CA GLU A 165 -15.10 -3.64 10.81
C GLU A 165 -13.90 -3.95 11.71
#